data_ee55b4e72d8069fd09afa5915e9ac68f
#
_entry.id   ee55b4e72d8069fd09afa5915e9ac68f
#
_cell.length_a   1.000
_cell.length_b   1.000
_cell.length_c   1.000
_cell.angle_alpha   90.00
_cell.angle_beta   90.00
_cell.angle_gamma   90.00
#
_symmetry.space_group_name_H-M   'P 1'
#
loop_
_entity.id
_entity.type
_entity.pdbx_description
1 polymer ?
#
loop_
_entity_poly.entity_id
_entity_poly.type
_entity_poly.pdbx_seq_one_letter_code
_entity_poly.pdbx_strand_id
1 'polypeptide(L)'
;MKFENECWDHFKGETWKREINVRDFIQSNYTPYEGDDSFLVASSEKTRKVWNKLTEMFKVEREKGVYDAETKLPQGIDVYGPGYIDKENEVIVGLQTDAPLKRGIFPKGGIRMVENSLEAYGYHLDPMTKEIFTKYRKTHNEGVFSAYTEEMIAARRSAIITGLPDAYGRGRIIGDYRRVALYGTAILIEEKKRFLNRLDIQEITEEIIQSREEISEQIKALKAFERMCASYGFDVTRPAQNAREAVQFVYLAYLAAVKDQDGAAMSIGRTSTFLDIYIEKDIREGKLTEEEAQELVDQLIIKLRIVRFLRTPEYNDLFSGDPVWVTESLGGQGVDGRSLVTRTSYRYLHTLYNLGPAPEPNLTVLWFKNAPENWKRFCAKVSIDTSAIQYENDDLMRPDYGDDYGIACCVSPMKIGKQMQFFGARANLAKCLLYAINGGRDERSGVQVAPMFEPV
;
A
#
# COMPACT_ATOMS: atom_id res chain seq x y z
N MET A 1 20.36 -1.50 23.39
CA MET A 1 19.45 -0.82 24.34
C MET A 1 18.15 -1.61 24.31
N LYS A 2 17.54 -1.92 25.42
CA LYS A 2 16.23 -2.60 25.45
C LYS A 2 15.18 -1.50 25.38
N PHE A 3 14.23 -1.61 24.47
CA PHE A 3 13.03 -0.79 24.51
C PHE A 3 12.16 -1.31 25.66
N GLU A 4 11.59 -0.43 26.44
CA GLU A 4 10.72 -0.79 27.55
C GLU A 4 9.35 -0.16 27.35
N ASN A 5 8.30 -0.97 27.45
CA ASN A 5 6.93 -0.51 27.38
C ASN A 5 6.01 -1.52 28.05
N GLU A 6 5.19 -1.07 28.98
CA GLU A 6 4.26 -1.91 29.72
C GLU A 6 3.26 -2.67 28.83
N CYS A 7 2.93 -2.11 27.65
CA CYS A 7 2.07 -2.79 26.68
C CYS A 7 2.65 -4.11 26.16
N TRP A 8 3.96 -4.33 26.33
CA TRP A 8 4.67 -5.51 25.84
C TRP A 8 4.80 -6.64 26.85
N ASP A 9 4.39 -6.45 28.09
CA ASP A 9 4.56 -7.43 29.18
C ASP A 9 3.85 -8.75 28.89
N HIS A 10 2.79 -8.72 28.08
CA HIS A 10 2.02 -9.89 27.67
C HIS A 10 2.60 -10.63 26.45
N PHE A 11 3.64 -10.09 25.82
CA PHE A 11 4.20 -10.64 24.60
C PHE A 11 5.57 -11.28 24.82
N LYS A 12 5.79 -12.43 24.15
CA LYS A 12 7.01 -13.22 24.20
C LYS A 12 8.06 -12.69 23.21
N GLY A 13 9.31 -13.12 23.44
CA GLY A 13 10.45 -12.75 22.59
C GLY A 13 11.24 -11.59 23.17
N GLU A 14 12.54 -11.56 22.85
CA GLU A 14 13.47 -10.56 23.38
C GLU A 14 14.17 -9.75 22.26
N THR A 15 14.30 -10.31 21.05
CA THR A 15 15.03 -9.65 19.95
C THR A 15 14.30 -8.39 19.50
N TRP A 16 12.98 -8.49 19.27
CA TRP A 16 12.16 -7.36 18.85
C TRP A 16 12.03 -6.26 19.93
N LYS A 17 12.32 -6.56 21.19
CA LYS A 17 12.39 -5.55 22.27
C LYS A 17 13.73 -4.79 22.31
N ARG A 18 14.72 -5.19 21.50
CA ARG A 18 16.06 -4.59 21.44
C ARG A 18 16.36 -3.91 20.14
N GLU A 19 15.71 -4.35 19.07
CA GLU A 19 15.82 -3.82 17.72
C GLU A 19 14.43 -3.82 17.05
N ILE A 20 14.25 -3.01 16.01
CA ILE A 20 13.00 -3.00 15.25
C ILE A 20 12.92 -4.26 14.40
N ASN A 21 12.17 -5.24 14.85
CA ASN A 21 12.05 -6.58 14.25
C ASN A 21 10.64 -7.15 14.41
N VAL A 22 9.72 -6.71 13.54
CA VAL A 22 8.32 -7.18 13.53
C VAL A 22 8.23 -8.68 13.26
N ARG A 23 9.12 -9.21 12.42
CA ARG A 23 9.18 -10.63 12.10
C ARG A 23 9.40 -11.49 13.35
N ASP A 24 10.37 -11.12 14.22
CA ASP A 24 10.64 -11.82 15.48
C ASP A 24 9.45 -11.73 16.44
N PHE A 25 8.78 -10.57 16.48
CA PHE A 25 7.54 -10.42 17.26
C PHE A 25 6.45 -11.38 16.78
N ILE A 26 6.18 -11.44 15.48
CA ILE A 26 5.20 -12.37 14.91
C ILE A 26 5.58 -13.80 15.26
N GLN A 27 6.81 -14.20 14.96
CA GLN A 27 7.30 -15.56 15.15
C GLN A 27 7.19 -16.05 16.62
N SER A 28 7.35 -15.13 17.57
CA SER A 28 7.29 -15.41 19.00
C SER A 28 5.87 -15.46 19.58
N ASN A 29 4.88 -14.82 18.92
CA ASN A 29 3.59 -14.56 19.53
C ASN A 29 2.37 -15.09 18.79
N TYR A 30 2.47 -15.37 17.46
CA TYR A 30 1.31 -15.88 16.74
C TYR A 30 1.00 -17.35 17.08
N THR A 31 -0.24 -17.73 16.84
CA THR A 31 -0.70 -19.12 16.96
C THR A 31 -1.28 -19.57 15.63
N PRO A 32 -0.71 -20.60 14.96
CA PRO A 32 -1.29 -21.16 13.77
C PRO A 32 -2.71 -21.65 14.01
N TYR A 33 -3.59 -21.49 13.05
CA TYR A 33 -4.96 -21.98 13.12
C TYR A 33 -5.21 -23.10 12.11
N GLU A 34 -5.66 -24.24 12.60
CA GLU A 34 -5.95 -25.44 11.80
C GLU A 34 -7.46 -25.81 11.80
N GLY A 35 -8.26 -25.03 12.54
CA GLY A 35 -9.72 -25.21 12.60
C GLY A 35 -10.43 -24.78 11.32
N ASP A 36 -11.73 -24.83 11.34
CA ASP A 36 -12.62 -24.49 10.23
C ASP A 36 -13.15 -23.04 10.31
N ASP A 37 -14.06 -22.69 9.41
CA ASP A 37 -14.66 -21.35 9.26
C ASP A 37 -15.90 -21.11 10.17
N SER A 38 -16.21 -22.02 11.11
CA SER A 38 -17.44 -21.98 11.94
C SER A 38 -17.52 -20.79 12.90
N PHE A 39 -16.40 -20.16 13.23
CA PHE A 39 -16.36 -18.97 14.10
C PHE A 39 -16.65 -17.64 13.39
N LEU A 40 -16.69 -17.66 12.03
CA LEU A 40 -16.92 -16.45 11.25
C LEU A 40 -18.35 -15.96 11.42
N VAL A 41 -18.50 -14.66 11.48
CA VAL A 41 -19.78 -14.02 11.74
C VAL A 41 -20.12 -13.01 10.65
N ALA A 42 -21.41 -12.74 10.48
CA ALA A 42 -21.88 -11.71 9.55
C ALA A 42 -21.40 -10.30 9.99
N SER A 43 -21.41 -9.36 9.04
CA SER A 43 -21.07 -7.96 9.33
C SER A 43 -21.97 -7.35 10.42
N SER A 44 -21.39 -6.56 11.29
CA SER A 44 -22.10 -5.82 12.33
C SER A 44 -23.10 -4.80 11.76
N GLU A 45 -24.00 -4.31 12.58
CA GLU A 45 -24.95 -3.25 12.18
C GLU A 45 -24.20 -1.95 11.78
N LYS A 46 -23.15 -1.57 12.52
CA LYS A 46 -22.31 -0.41 12.18
C LYS A 46 -21.64 -0.57 10.83
N THR A 47 -21.02 -1.72 10.58
CA THR A 47 -20.40 -2.02 9.28
C THR A 47 -21.41 -1.92 8.15
N ARG A 48 -22.61 -2.48 8.30
CA ARG A 48 -23.67 -2.40 7.28
C ARG A 48 -24.09 -0.95 7.01
N LYS A 49 -24.23 -0.11 8.05
CA LYS A 49 -24.56 1.31 7.88
C LYS A 49 -23.49 2.05 7.07
N VAL A 50 -22.23 1.90 7.46
CA VAL A 50 -21.09 2.51 6.73
C VAL A 50 -21.03 2.02 5.28
N TRP A 51 -21.19 0.71 5.07
CA TRP A 51 -21.10 0.10 3.74
C TRP A 51 -22.26 0.53 2.83
N ASN A 52 -23.50 0.55 3.34
CA ASN A 52 -24.66 1.01 2.57
C ASN A 52 -24.51 2.46 2.14
N LYS A 53 -24.09 3.35 3.05
CA LYS A 53 -23.83 4.75 2.73
C LYS A 53 -22.79 4.91 1.63
N LEU A 54 -21.70 4.15 1.72
CA LEU A 54 -20.63 4.15 0.72
C LEU A 54 -21.10 3.59 -0.63
N THR A 55 -21.94 2.54 -0.62
CA THR A 55 -22.50 1.96 -1.84
C THR A 55 -23.34 2.97 -2.62
N GLU A 56 -24.10 3.82 -1.94
CA GLU A 56 -24.84 4.92 -2.62
C GLU A 56 -23.87 5.95 -3.23
N MET A 57 -22.77 6.24 -2.55
CA MET A 57 -21.75 7.14 -3.10
C MET A 57 -21.07 6.53 -4.33
N PHE A 58 -20.83 5.22 -4.36
CA PHE A 58 -20.28 4.52 -5.55
C PHE A 58 -21.21 4.58 -6.76
N LYS A 59 -22.53 4.60 -6.56
CA LYS A 59 -23.48 4.81 -7.68
C LYS A 59 -23.26 6.16 -8.32
N VAL A 60 -23.17 7.21 -7.52
CA VAL A 60 -22.89 8.59 -8.00
C VAL A 60 -21.52 8.67 -8.68
N GLU A 61 -20.49 8.05 -8.07
CA GLU A 61 -19.15 8.00 -8.65
C GLU A 61 -19.16 7.33 -10.05
N ARG A 62 -19.90 6.24 -10.19
CA ARG A 62 -20.02 5.53 -11.49
C ARG A 62 -20.71 6.36 -12.55
N GLU A 63 -21.75 7.11 -12.17
CA GLU A 63 -22.49 7.96 -13.10
C GLU A 63 -21.67 9.18 -13.57
N LYS A 64 -20.87 9.77 -12.67
CA LYS A 64 -20.10 10.99 -12.93
C LYS A 64 -18.65 10.73 -13.37
N GLY A 65 -18.15 9.50 -13.21
CA GLY A 65 -16.74 9.14 -13.39
C GLY A 65 -15.87 9.42 -12.14
N VAL A 66 -16.15 10.50 -11.39
CA VAL A 66 -15.59 10.78 -10.07
C VAL A 66 -16.71 11.26 -9.14
N TYR A 67 -16.58 10.99 -7.84
CA TYR A 67 -17.52 11.50 -6.85
C TYR A 67 -17.28 12.98 -6.57
N ASP A 68 -16.02 13.34 -6.29
CA ASP A 68 -15.54 14.70 -6.06
C ASP A 68 -14.03 14.79 -6.31
N ALA A 69 -13.48 15.98 -6.52
CA ALA A 69 -12.06 16.21 -6.74
C ALA A 69 -11.58 17.52 -6.07
N GLU A 70 -10.38 17.45 -5.51
CA GLU A 70 -9.66 18.60 -4.98
C GLU A 70 -9.05 19.42 -6.12
N THR A 71 -9.16 20.75 -6.05
CA THR A 71 -8.67 21.65 -7.09
C THR A 71 -7.56 22.60 -6.63
N LYS A 72 -7.30 22.68 -5.31
CA LYS A 72 -6.40 23.67 -4.73
C LYS A 72 -5.27 23.10 -3.90
N LEU A 73 -5.55 22.12 -3.04
CA LEU A 73 -4.61 21.63 -2.05
C LEU A 73 -3.93 20.34 -2.53
N PRO A 74 -2.62 20.37 -2.85
CA PRO A 74 -1.87 19.11 -3.04
C PRO A 74 -1.93 18.24 -1.78
N GLN A 75 -2.02 16.93 -1.98
CA GLN A 75 -2.03 15.98 -0.88
C GLN A 75 -0.74 16.10 -0.04
N GLY A 76 -0.87 15.71 1.20
CA GLY A 76 0.19 15.56 2.16
C GLY A 76 -0.36 14.88 3.41
N ILE A 77 0.51 14.36 4.24
CA ILE A 77 0.11 13.51 5.37
C ILE A 77 -0.92 14.20 6.26
N ASP A 78 -0.68 15.46 6.65
CA ASP A 78 -1.49 16.25 7.57
C ASP A 78 -2.12 17.51 6.94
N VAL A 79 -2.27 17.52 5.61
CA VAL A 79 -2.82 18.69 4.88
C VAL A 79 -4.32 18.83 5.10
N TYR A 80 -5.04 17.72 5.13
CA TYR A 80 -6.49 17.72 5.31
C TYR A 80 -6.88 17.49 6.77
N GLY A 81 -7.94 18.13 7.20
CA GLY A 81 -8.61 17.82 8.46
C GLY A 81 -9.21 16.40 8.46
N PRO A 82 -9.68 15.93 9.62
CA PRO A 82 -10.26 14.58 9.73
C PRO A 82 -11.58 14.46 8.99
N GLY A 83 -11.65 13.54 8.03
CA GLY A 83 -12.85 13.20 7.27
C GLY A 83 -13.43 11.84 7.69
N TYR A 84 -14.72 11.64 7.44
CA TYR A 84 -15.47 10.44 7.81
C TYR A 84 -16.45 10.05 6.70
N ILE A 85 -16.71 8.76 6.56
CA ILE A 85 -17.85 8.25 5.80
C ILE A 85 -19.12 8.42 6.66
N ASP A 86 -19.04 7.91 7.88
CA ASP A 86 -20.09 7.98 8.91
C ASP A 86 -19.44 7.98 10.30
N LYS A 87 -19.27 9.17 10.87
CA LYS A 87 -18.53 9.36 12.13
C LYS A 87 -19.04 8.54 13.30
N GLU A 88 -20.35 8.26 13.34
CA GLU A 88 -20.98 7.53 14.45
C GLU A 88 -20.79 6.02 14.35
N ASN A 89 -20.67 5.48 13.14
CA ASN A 89 -20.63 4.05 12.88
C ASN A 89 -19.24 3.52 12.48
N GLU A 90 -18.29 4.41 12.22
CA GLU A 90 -16.91 4.00 11.92
C GLU A 90 -16.15 3.59 13.17
N VAL A 91 -15.62 2.37 13.20
CA VAL A 91 -14.67 1.90 14.22
C VAL A 91 -13.21 2.04 13.75
N ILE A 92 -12.98 2.03 12.45
CA ILE A 92 -11.71 2.37 11.79
C ILE A 92 -11.92 3.67 11.02
N VAL A 93 -11.16 4.71 11.37
CA VAL A 93 -11.31 6.07 10.83
C VAL A 93 -10.10 6.46 10.00
N GLY A 94 -10.27 7.48 9.17
CA GLY A 94 -9.23 8.04 8.31
C GLY A 94 -9.65 8.04 6.84
N LEU A 95 -9.43 9.16 6.17
CA LEU A 95 -9.67 9.33 4.73
C LEU A 95 -8.46 9.94 4.05
N GLN A 96 -8.31 9.68 2.77
CA GLN A 96 -7.24 10.21 1.93
C GLN A 96 -7.31 11.75 1.83
N THR A 97 -8.51 12.31 1.80
CA THR A 97 -8.80 13.74 1.85
C THR A 97 -9.73 14.04 3.05
N ASP A 98 -10.36 15.18 3.07
CA ASP A 98 -11.35 15.60 4.06
C ASP A 98 -12.76 15.00 3.82
N ALA A 99 -12.99 14.38 2.67
CA ALA A 99 -14.27 13.76 2.30
C ALA A 99 -14.08 12.39 1.63
N PRO A 100 -15.05 11.45 1.80
CA PRO A 100 -14.98 10.15 1.17
C PRO A 100 -15.06 10.27 -0.36
N LEU A 101 -14.27 9.44 -1.07
CA LEU A 101 -14.18 9.37 -2.53
C LEU A 101 -13.75 10.67 -3.24
N LYS A 102 -13.37 11.71 -2.50
CA LYS A 102 -12.79 12.93 -3.07
C LYS A 102 -11.36 12.67 -3.52
N ARG A 103 -11.07 12.84 -4.82
CA ARG A 103 -9.73 12.71 -5.40
C ARG A 103 -8.84 13.85 -4.94
N GLY A 104 -7.63 13.53 -4.50
CA GLY A 104 -6.64 14.54 -4.13
C GLY A 104 -5.72 14.90 -5.29
N ILE A 105 -5.08 16.07 -5.21
CA ILE A 105 -4.00 16.46 -6.10
C ILE A 105 -2.72 15.79 -5.64
N PHE A 106 -2.04 15.10 -6.53
CA PHE A 106 -0.81 14.39 -6.25
C PHE A 106 0.33 15.33 -5.86
N PRO A 107 1.02 15.11 -4.73
CA PRO A 107 2.05 16.02 -4.29
C PRO A 107 3.34 15.94 -5.10
N LYS A 108 3.60 14.81 -5.74
CA LYS A 108 4.87 14.51 -6.45
C LYS A 108 4.67 14.15 -7.93
N GLY A 109 3.45 14.09 -8.40
CA GLY A 109 3.11 13.82 -9.79
C GLY A 109 3.25 15.02 -10.72
N GLY A 110 3.07 14.80 -12.02
CA GLY A 110 3.09 15.88 -13.02
C GLY A 110 1.79 16.65 -13.03
N ILE A 111 1.88 17.99 -12.92
CA ILE A 111 0.71 18.86 -12.84
C ILE A 111 -0.17 18.80 -14.10
N ARG A 112 0.42 18.53 -15.27
CA ARG A 112 -0.32 18.37 -16.51
C ARG A 112 -1.34 17.22 -16.45
N MET A 113 -0.98 16.09 -15.82
CA MET A 113 -1.91 14.98 -15.64
C MET A 113 -3.08 15.38 -14.72
N VAL A 114 -2.78 16.09 -13.65
CA VAL A 114 -3.78 16.61 -12.72
C VAL A 114 -4.75 17.54 -13.43
N GLU A 115 -4.23 18.52 -14.18
CA GLU A 115 -5.04 19.48 -14.96
C GLU A 115 -5.95 18.77 -15.97
N ASN A 116 -5.38 17.90 -16.81
CA ASN A 116 -6.16 17.13 -17.79
C ASN A 116 -7.25 16.26 -17.11
N SER A 117 -6.94 15.65 -15.97
CA SER A 117 -7.91 14.82 -15.25
C SER A 117 -9.04 15.66 -14.66
N LEU A 118 -8.72 16.80 -14.07
CA LEU A 118 -9.73 17.73 -13.53
C LEU A 118 -10.65 18.24 -14.64
N GLU A 119 -10.08 18.70 -15.76
CA GLU A 119 -10.85 19.20 -16.91
C GLU A 119 -11.77 18.14 -17.52
N ALA A 120 -11.30 16.90 -17.62
CA ALA A 120 -12.09 15.77 -18.11
C ALA A 120 -13.36 15.49 -17.27
N TYR A 121 -13.33 15.84 -16.00
CA TYR A 121 -14.48 15.70 -15.10
C TYR A 121 -15.21 17.03 -14.79
N GLY A 122 -14.88 18.10 -15.51
CA GLY A 122 -15.55 19.40 -15.36
C GLY A 122 -15.04 20.26 -14.20
N TYR A 123 -13.87 19.96 -13.63
CA TYR A 123 -13.20 20.76 -12.63
C TYR A 123 -12.07 21.58 -13.25
N HIS A 124 -11.64 22.63 -12.55
CA HIS A 124 -10.52 23.47 -12.98
C HIS A 124 -9.46 23.56 -11.88
N LEU A 125 -8.21 23.32 -12.28
CA LEU A 125 -7.06 23.46 -11.38
C LEU A 125 -6.88 24.93 -10.98
N ASP A 126 -6.68 25.17 -9.68
CA ASP A 126 -6.34 26.50 -9.17
C ASP A 126 -5.03 27.03 -9.79
N PRO A 127 -5.04 28.27 -10.32
CA PRO A 127 -3.87 28.83 -11.01
C PRO A 127 -2.62 28.96 -10.14
N MET A 128 -2.79 29.24 -8.83
CA MET A 128 -1.66 29.34 -7.89
C MET A 128 -1.04 27.96 -7.65
N THR A 129 -1.85 26.92 -7.53
CA THR A 129 -1.39 25.53 -7.42
C THR A 129 -0.62 25.13 -8.66
N LYS A 130 -1.11 25.46 -9.85
CA LYS A 130 -0.39 25.24 -11.11
C LYS A 130 0.97 25.95 -11.11
N GLU A 131 1.00 27.19 -10.67
CA GLU A 131 2.24 27.97 -10.58
C GLU A 131 3.26 27.34 -9.63
N ILE A 132 2.83 26.85 -8.46
CA ILE A 132 3.70 26.16 -7.51
C ILE A 132 4.39 24.96 -8.17
N PHE A 133 3.65 24.14 -8.90
CA PHE A 133 4.19 22.95 -9.56
C PHE A 133 5.06 23.25 -10.76
N THR A 134 4.86 24.36 -11.44
CA THR A 134 5.60 24.70 -12.66
C THR A 134 6.82 25.57 -12.40
N LYS A 135 6.82 26.40 -11.34
CA LYS A 135 7.94 27.32 -11.04
C LYS A 135 8.83 26.88 -9.88
N TYR A 136 8.23 26.31 -8.83
CA TYR A 136 8.92 26.14 -7.55
C TYR A 136 9.18 24.69 -7.19
N ARG A 137 8.62 23.74 -7.92
CA ARG A 137 8.77 22.30 -7.65
C ARG A 137 9.31 21.60 -8.89
N LYS A 138 10.19 20.64 -8.66
CA LYS A 138 10.57 19.65 -9.64
C LYS A 138 9.72 18.40 -9.40
N THR A 139 8.87 18.08 -10.37
CA THR A 139 8.05 16.87 -10.28
C THR A 139 8.89 15.62 -10.55
N HIS A 140 8.38 14.46 -10.17
CA HIS A 140 9.01 13.19 -10.47
C HIS A 140 9.33 13.02 -11.97
N ASN A 141 8.36 13.32 -12.84
CA ASN A 141 8.54 13.20 -14.28
C ASN A 141 9.66 14.12 -14.81
N GLU A 142 9.74 15.35 -14.35
CA GLU A 142 10.83 16.27 -14.73
C GLU A 142 12.18 15.73 -14.29
N GLY A 143 12.25 15.17 -13.06
CA GLY A 143 13.45 14.52 -12.57
C GLY A 143 13.87 13.35 -13.43
N VAL A 144 12.94 12.48 -13.80
CA VAL A 144 13.20 11.32 -14.67
C VAL A 144 13.64 11.76 -16.08
N PHE A 145 12.90 12.66 -16.71
CA PHE A 145 13.24 13.11 -18.07
C PHE A 145 14.57 13.86 -18.12
N SER A 146 14.97 14.53 -17.04
CA SER A 146 16.29 15.19 -16.99
C SER A 146 17.45 14.20 -16.92
N ALA A 147 17.20 12.95 -16.54
CA ALA A 147 18.20 11.89 -16.46
C ALA A 147 18.23 10.97 -17.71
N TYR A 148 17.25 11.08 -18.60
CA TYR A 148 17.22 10.27 -19.81
C TYR A 148 18.24 10.77 -20.85
N THR A 149 18.93 9.81 -21.47
CA THR A 149 19.77 10.09 -22.65
C THR A 149 18.91 10.27 -23.91
N GLU A 150 19.50 10.79 -24.98
CA GLU A 150 18.82 10.93 -26.27
C GLU A 150 18.35 9.58 -26.83
N GLU A 151 19.15 8.53 -26.65
CA GLU A 151 18.82 7.17 -27.06
C GLU A 151 17.64 6.61 -26.27
N MET A 152 17.57 6.85 -24.97
CA MET A 152 16.43 6.45 -24.13
C MET A 152 15.15 7.17 -24.57
N ILE A 153 15.24 8.46 -24.88
CA ILE A 153 14.11 9.26 -25.39
C ILE A 153 13.66 8.74 -26.76
N ALA A 154 14.59 8.42 -27.66
CA ALA A 154 14.28 7.87 -28.97
C ALA A 154 13.61 6.49 -28.85
N ALA A 155 14.14 5.59 -28.03
CA ALA A 155 13.55 4.27 -27.76
C ALA A 155 12.13 4.37 -27.19
N ARG A 156 11.92 5.33 -26.27
CA ARG A 156 10.58 5.59 -25.71
C ARG A 156 9.60 6.11 -26.76
N ARG A 157 10.01 7.07 -27.60
CA ARG A 157 9.17 7.66 -28.66
C ARG A 157 8.79 6.64 -29.73
N SER A 158 9.67 5.72 -30.04
CA SER A 158 9.41 4.64 -30.99
C SER A 158 8.51 3.53 -30.44
N ALA A 159 8.19 3.58 -29.14
CA ALA A 159 7.42 2.56 -28.42
C ALA A 159 8.04 1.15 -28.42
N ILE A 160 9.35 1.03 -28.62
CA ILE A 160 10.05 -0.25 -28.42
C ILE A 160 10.13 -0.59 -26.94
N ILE A 161 10.26 0.43 -26.10
CA ILE A 161 10.25 0.31 -24.64
C ILE A 161 9.11 1.16 -24.08
N THR A 162 8.32 0.59 -23.17
CA THR A 162 7.25 1.27 -22.44
C THR A 162 7.32 0.92 -20.96
N GLY A 163 6.55 1.61 -20.11
CA GLY A 163 6.52 1.36 -18.68
C GLY A 163 7.80 1.77 -17.96
N LEU A 164 8.56 2.69 -18.57
CA LEU A 164 9.74 3.29 -17.96
C LEU A 164 9.39 4.12 -16.71
N PRO A 165 10.39 4.52 -15.90
CA PRO A 165 10.18 5.35 -14.73
C PRO A 165 9.31 6.59 -14.94
N ASP A 166 9.26 7.19 -16.13
CA ASP A 166 8.38 8.31 -16.42
C ASP A 166 6.88 7.98 -16.40
N ALA A 167 6.53 6.74 -16.67
CA ALA A 167 5.13 6.28 -16.66
C ALA A 167 4.71 5.71 -15.30
N TYR A 168 5.58 4.92 -14.67
CA TYR A 168 5.33 4.26 -13.39
C TYR A 168 6.34 4.66 -12.31
N GLY A 169 7.12 5.57 -12.55
CA GLY A 169 8.39 6.09 -12.07
C GLY A 169 8.65 6.16 -10.63
N ARG A 170 8.08 5.30 -9.85
CA ARG A 170 8.37 5.25 -8.44
C ARG A 170 8.86 3.87 -8.10
N GLY A 171 9.91 3.86 -7.29
CA GLY A 171 10.27 2.65 -6.61
C GLY A 171 9.05 2.20 -5.80
N ARG A 172 8.64 0.94 -5.97
CA ARG A 172 7.61 0.35 -5.13
C ARG A 172 8.23 -0.13 -3.85
N ILE A 173 7.60 0.20 -2.76
CA ILE A 173 7.93 -0.31 -1.43
C ILE A 173 6.64 -0.85 -0.84
N ILE A 174 6.67 -2.06 -0.30
CA ILE A 174 5.69 -2.48 0.68
C ILE A 174 6.19 -1.96 2.01
N GLY A 175 5.59 -0.88 2.52
CA GLY A 175 5.93 -0.31 3.82
C GLY A 175 5.62 -1.31 4.94
N ASP A 176 6.47 -1.34 5.97
CA ASP A 176 6.16 -2.13 7.16
C ASP A 176 5.31 -1.29 8.14
N TYR A 177 4.03 -1.15 7.82
CA TYR A 177 3.07 -0.38 8.60
C TYR A 177 2.80 -0.95 9.99
N ARG A 178 3.13 -2.24 10.21
CA ARG A 178 3.03 -2.95 11.49
C ARG A 178 3.97 -2.34 12.54
N ARG A 179 5.06 -1.69 12.11
CA ARG A 179 6.02 -1.03 13.01
C ARG A 179 5.38 0.03 13.89
N VAL A 180 4.45 0.80 13.33
CA VAL A 180 3.76 1.85 14.10
C VAL A 180 2.93 1.24 15.22
N ALA A 181 2.18 0.19 14.92
CA ALA A 181 1.37 -0.49 15.94
C ALA A 181 2.24 -1.16 17.02
N LEU A 182 3.39 -1.73 16.65
CA LEU A 182 4.25 -2.44 17.61
C LEU A 182 5.12 -1.51 18.45
N TYR A 183 5.66 -0.44 17.85
CA TYR A 183 6.68 0.40 18.51
C TYR A 183 6.23 1.81 18.84
N GLY A 184 5.23 2.35 18.13
CA GLY A 184 4.91 3.76 18.15
C GLY A 184 5.98 4.62 17.44
N THR A 185 5.62 5.85 17.11
CA THR A 185 6.52 6.76 16.37
C THR A 185 7.69 7.27 17.22
N ALA A 186 7.54 7.35 18.54
CA ALA A 186 8.62 7.84 19.41
C ALA A 186 9.89 6.96 19.29
N ILE A 187 9.74 5.64 19.36
CA ILE A 187 10.86 4.69 19.19
C ILE A 187 11.41 4.76 17.76
N LEU A 188 10.52 4.84 16.75
CA LEU A 188 10.93 4.91 15.35
C LEU A 188 11.74 6.20 15.05
N ILE A 189 11.32 7.33 15.59
CA ILE A 189 12.03 8.61 15.43
C ILE A 189 13.39 8.56 16.16
N GLU A 190 13.41 8.01 17.36
CA GLU A 190 14.66 7.91 18.14
C GLU A 190 15.70 7.04 17.42
N GLU A 191 15.27 5.92 16.82
CA GLU A 191 16.19 5.09 16.05
C GLU A 191 16.74 5.83 14.81
N LYS A 192 15.90 6.57 14.10
CA LYS A 192 16.33 7.39 12.97
C LYS A 192 17.34 8.48 13.39
N LYS A 193 17.13 9.13 14.53
CA LYS A 193 18.08 10.09 15.10
C LYS A 193 19.41 9.43 15.43
N ARG A 194 19.41 8.22 16.00
CA ARG A 194 20.64 7.47 16.26
C ARG A 194 21.38 7.12 14.97
N PHE A 195 20.66 6.79 13.92
CA PHE A 195 21.28 6.54 12.62
C PHE A 195 21.86 7.82 12.05
N LEU A 196 21.15 8.94 12.13
CA LEU A 196 21.63 10.26 11.71
C LEU A 196 22.93 10.63 12.43
N ASN A 197 22.98 10.48 13.76
CA ASN A 197 24.17 10.76 14.55
C ASN A 197 25.39 9.89 14.15
N ARG A 198 25.16 8.66 13.67
CA ARG A 198 26.25 7.81 13.16
C ARG A 198 26.79 8.29 11.82
N LEU A 199 25.96 8.94 11.00
CA LEU A 199 26.41 9.57 9.76
C LEU A 199 27.21 10.84 10.00
N ASP A 200 27.00 11.55 11.11
CA ASP A 200 27.68 12.81 11.45
C ASP A 200 29.20 12.64 11.69
N ILE A 201 29.65 11.44 12.02
CA ILE A 201 31.07 11.13 12.26
C ILE A 201 31.78 10.56 11.05
N GLN A 202 31.10 10.47 9.90
CA GLN A 202 31.66 9.96 8.67
C GLN A 202 32.16 11.08 7.76
N GLU A 203 33.05 10.73 6.83
CA GLU A 203 33.47 11.65 5.79
C GLU A 203 32.28 12.13 4.95
N ILE A 204 32.22 13.43 4.64
CA ILE A 204 31.11 14.01 3.89
C ILE A 204 31.27 13.63 2.41
N THR A 205 30.44 12.70 1.97
CA THR A 205 30.26 12.29 0.57
C THR A 205 28.86 12.63 0.10
N GLU A 206 28.62 12.58 -1.22
CA GLU A 206 27.27 12.74 -1.79
C GLU A 206 26.28 11.77 -1.16
N GLU A 207 26.65 10.49 -1.03
CA GLU A 207 25.80 9.45 -0.44
C GLU A 207 25.46 9.75 1.04
N ILE A 208 26.41 10.26 1.81
CA ILE A 208 26.17 10.66 3.21
C ILE A 208 25.20 11.84 3.27
N ILE A 209 25.36 12.84 2.40
CA ILE A 209 24.46 14.00 2.34
C ILE A 209 23.04 13.53 2.00
N GLN A 210 22.88 12.73 0.94
CA GLN A 210 21.58 12.18 0.52
C GLN A 210 20.93 11.36 1.64
N SER A 211 21.69 10.48 2.28
CA SER A 211 21.18 9.66 3.40
C SER A 211 20.70 10.52 4.57
N ARG A 212 21.40 11.61 4.89
CA ARG A 212 20.99 12.57 5.94
C ARG A 212 19.71 13.30 5.59
N GLU A 213 19.56 13.74 4.34
CA GLU A 213 18.36 14.40 3.85
C GLU A 213 17.17 13.45 3.92
N GLU A 214 17.30 12.22 3.42
CA GLU A 214 16.25 11.19 3.46
C GLU A 214 15.80 10.88 4.89
N ILE A 215 16.72 10.70 5.83
CA ILE A 215 16.38 10.44 7.23
C ILE A 215 15.67 11.63 7.86
N SER A 216 16.12 12.83 7.55
CA SER A 216 15.49 14.07 8.02
C SER A 216 14.05 14.21 7.51
N GLU A 217 13.82 13.92 6.24
CA GLU A 217 12.47 13.90 5.65
C GLU A 217 11.60 12.78 6.26
N GLN A 218 12.14 11.59 6.52
CA GLN A 218 11.43 10.53 7.20
C GLN A 218 11.01 10.93 8.63
N ILE A 219 11.84 11.64 9.37
CA ILE A 219 11.49 12.16 10.71
C ILE A 219 10.39 13.22 10.61
N LYS A 220 10.45 14.13 9.62
CA LYS A 220 9.40 15.12 9.37
C LYS A 220 8.08 14.44 9.02
N ALA A 221 8.12 13.41 8.17
CA ALA A 221 6.94 12.63 7.79
C ALA A 221 6.30 11.93 8.99
N LEU A 222 7.10 11.33 9.89
CA LEU A 222 6.59 10.72 11.13
C LEU A 222 5.92 11.75 12.04
N LYS A 223 6.46 12.98 12.14
CA LYS A 223 5.83 14.05 12.90
C LYS A 223 4.53 14.58 12.25
N ALA A 224 4.47 14.64 10.92
CA ALA A 224 3.23 14.94 10.22
C ALA A 224 2.18 13.84 10.44
N PHE A 225 2.62 12.59 10.45
CA PHE A 225 1.79 11.43 10.78
C PHE A 225 1.22 11.50 12.20
N GLU A 226 2.02 11.88 13.20
CA GLU A 226 1.54 12.11 14.57
C GLU A 226 0.41 13.16 14.61
N ARG A 227 0.58 14.28 13.89
CA ARG A 227 -0.46 15.33 13.83
C ARG A 227 -1.74 14.84 13.14
N MET A 228 -1.60 14.11 12.04
CA MET A 228 -2.74 13.49 11.37
C MET A 228 -3.50 12.54 12.33
N CYS A 229 -2.80 11.65 13.01
CA CYS A 229 -3.42 10.70 13.93
C CYS A 229 -4.10 11.39 15.13
N ALA A 230 -3.44 12.42 15.69
CA ALA A 230 -4.00 13.22 16.76
C ALA A 230 -5.30 13.94 16.37
N SER A 231 -5.45 14.36 15.10
CA SER A 231 -6.69 14.95 14.60
C SER A 231 -7.87 13.97 14.59
N TYR A 232 -7.59 12.66 14.51
CA TYR A 232 -8.57 11.58 14.65
C TYR A 232 -8.71 11.08 16.11
N GLY A 233 -7.96 11.64 17.06
CA GLY A 233 -8.01 11.27 18.47
C GLY A 233 -7.11 10.09 18.87
N PHE A 234 -6.11 9.73 18.05
CA PHE A 234 -5.17 8.64 18.32
C PHE A 234 -3.77 9.14 18.68
N ASP A 235 -3.21 8.61 19.76
CA ASP A 235 -1.81 8.80 20.14
C ASP A 235 -0.96 7.62 19.61
N VAL A 236 -0.32 7.86 18.47
CA VAL A 236 0.60 6.89 17.82
C VAL A 236 2.05 7.03 18.25
N THR A 237 2.34 7.92 19.23
CA THR A 237 3.71 8.05 19.77
C THR A 237 4.12 6.81 20.56
N ARG A 238 3.16 6.08 21.08
CA ARG A 238 3.28 4.83 21.84
C ARG A 238 2.81 3.61 21.05
N PRO A 239 3.19 2.40 21.44
CA PRO A 239 2.64 1.16 20.91
C PRO A 239 1.12 1.05 21.09
N ALA A 240 0.47 0.28 20.20
CA ALA A 240 -0.93 -0.08 20.32
C ALA A 240 -1.19 -0.94 21.57
N GLN A 241 -2.26 -0.64 22.32
CA GLN A 241 -2.60 -1.30 23.57
C GLN A 241 -3.59 -2.46 23.41
N ASN A 242 -4.37 -2.42 22.32
CA ASN A 242 -5.44 -3.37 22.04
C ASN A 242 -5.61 -3.60 20.53
N ALA A 243 -6.48 -4.53 20.17
CA ALA A 243 -6.76 -4.91 18.79
C ALA A 243 -7.24 -3.72 17.94
N ARG A 244 -8.16 -2.90 18.44
CA ARG A 244 -8.67 -1.74 17.71
C ARG A 244 -7.55 -0.75 17.38
N GLU A 245 -6.70 -0.43 18.36
CA GLU A 245 -5.55 0.45 18.10
C GLU A 245 -4.56 -0.18 17.12
N ALA A 246 -4.29 -1.48 17.22
CA ALA A 246 -3.37 -2.16 16.31
C ALA A 246 -3.85 -2.09 14.84
N VAL A 247 -5.12 -2.38 14.59
CA VAL A 247 -5.73 -2.26 13.25
C VAL A 247 -5.72 -0.81 12.78
N GLN A 248 -6.13 0.12 13.64
CA GLN A 248 -6.18 1.54 13.32
C GLN A 248 -4.80 2.14 13.02
N PHE A 249 -3.77 1.79 13.77
CA PHE A 249 -2.41 2.30 13.59
C PHE A 249 -1.78 1.77 12.30
N VAL A 250 -1.99 0.49 11.99
CA VAL A 250 -1.57 -0.10 10.70
C VAL A 250 -2.25 0.63 9.53
N TYR A 251 -3.57 0.86 9.63
CA TYR A 251 -4.30 1.57 8.58
C TYR A 251 -3.85 3.03 8.43
N LEU A 252 -3.71 3.79 9.52
CA LEU A 252 -3.28 5.18 9.46
C LEU A 252 -1.86 5.31 8.91
N ALA A 253 -0.95 4.38 9.23
CA ALA A 253 0.39 4.35 8.67
C ALA A 253 0.36 4.09 7.15
N TYR A 254 -0.48 3.16 6.70
CA TYR A 254 -0.74 2.94 5.29
C TYR A 254 -1.32 4.19 4.61
N LEU A 255 -2.32 4.81 5.22
CA LEU A 255 -2.97 6.01 4.71
C LEU A 255 -2.00 7.19 4.56
N ALA A 256 -1.08 7.37 5.52
CA ALA A 256 -0.03 8.40 5.44
C ALA A 256 0.87 8.17 4.22
N ALA A 257 1.27 6.92 3.96
CA ALA A 257 2.04 6.57 2.77
C ALA A 257 1.26 6.85 1.47
N VAL A 258 -0.03 6.52 1.43
CA VAL A 258 -0.91 6.85 0.29
C VAL A 258 -0.99 8.34 0.04
N LYS A 259 -1.16 9.15 1.10
CA LYS A 259 -1.23 10.61 0.99
C LYS A 259 0.07 11.24 0.49
N ASP A 260 1.22 10.69 0.83
CA ASP A 260 2.52 11.23 0.44
C ASP A 260 2.98 10.70 -0.93
N GLN A 261 2.76 9.43 -1.22
CA GLN A 261 3.43 8.76 -2.33
C GLN A 261 2.66 8.81 -3.65
N ASP A 262 1.35 8.88 -3.64
CA ASP A 262 0.58 8.96 -4.87
C ASP A 262 1.02 7.93 -5.94
N GLY A 263 0.87 6.68 -5.69
CA GLY A 263 1.32 5.66 -6.61
C GLY A 263 0.32 4.52 -6.82
N ALA A 264 0.40 3.88 -7.95
CA ALA A 264 -0.14 2.55 -8.13
C ALA A 264 0.70 1.53 -7.34
N ALA A 265 0.08 0.40 -6.97
CA ALA A 265 0.71 -0.67 -6.22
C ALA A 265 1.10 -0.30 -4.78
N MET A 266 0.19 0.37 -4.10
CA MET A 266 0.30 0.67 -2.67
C MET A 266 -0.18 -0.51 -1.83
N SER A 267 0.56 -1.63 -1.88
CA SER A 267 0.21 -2.84 -1.12
C SER A 267 0.36 -2.61 0.37
N ILE A 268 -0.59 -3.14 1.16
CA ILE A 268 -0.56 -3.03 2.62
C ILE A 268 0.40 -4.04 3.26
N GLY A 269 0.67 -5.14 2.55
CA GLY A 269 1.68 -6.10 2.92
C GLY A 269 1.13 -7.43 3.40
N ARG A 270 1.46 -7.81 4.62
CA ARG A 270 1.08 -9.07 5.27
C ARG A 270 0.74 -8.77 6.71
N THR A 271 -0.50 -8.35 6.94
CA THR A 271 -0.93 -7.79 8.21
C THR A 271 -1.76 -8.76 9.05
N SER A 272 -2.41 -9.74 8.41
CA SER A 272 -3.38 -10.62 9.07
C SER A 272 -2.81 -11.38 10.26
N THR A 273 -1.64 -12.01 10.12
CA THR A 273 -0.99 -12.77 11.21
C THR A 273 -0.53 -11.85 12.33
N PHE A 274 -0.05 -10.65 12.00
CA PHE A 274 0.33 -9.65 13.01
C PHE A 274 -0.87 -9.15 13.82
N LEU A 275 -1.95 -8.80 13.15
CA LEU A 275 -3.17 -8.30 13.78
C LEU A 275 -3.87 -9.38 14.60
N ASP A 276 -3.78 -10.64 14.18
CA ASP A 276 -4.32 -11.79 14.90
C ASP A 276 -3.78 -11.88 16.34
N ILE A 277 -2.51 -11.54 16.54
CA ILE A 277 -1.89 -11.57 17.88
C ILE A 277 -2.64 -10.66 18.86
N TYR A 278 -3.03 -9.47 18.43
CA TYR A 278 -3.78 -8.50 19.23
C TYR A 278 -5.26 -8.90 19.34
N ILE A 279 -5.87 -9.32 18.25
CA ILE A 279 -7.30 -9.71 18.19
C ILE A 279 -7.55 -10.91 19.08
N GLU A 280 -6.79 -11.99 18.93
CA GLU A 280 -6.97 -13.21 19.73
C GLU A 280 -6.60 -12.99 21.21
N LYS A 281 -5.67 -12.08 21.50
CA LYS A 281 -5.40 -11.66 22.89
C LYS A 281 -6.63 -11.01 23.50
N ASP A 282 -7.23 -10.04 22.83
CA ASP A 282 -8.36 -9.28 23.36
C ASP A 282 -9.63 -10.14 23.44
N ILE A 283 -9.85 -11.09 22.50
CA ILE A 283 -10.95 -12.08 22.57
C ILE A 283 -10.75 -12.98 23.81
N ARG A 284 -9.56 -13.52 24.01
CA ARG A 284 -9.24 -14.41 25.13
C ARG A 284 -9.36 -13.70 26.49
N GLU A 285 -9.08 -12.39 26.52
CA GLU A 285 -9.25 -11.56 27.71
C GLU A 285 -10.70 -11.06 27.91
N GLY A 286 -11.63 -11.40 27.01
CA GLY A 286 -13.02 -10.96 27.08
C GLY A 286 -13.22 -9.48 26.78
N LYS A 287 -12.25 -8.83 26.14
CA LYS A 287 -12.27 -7.41 25.76
C LYS A 287 -12.83 -7.18 24.37
N LEU A 288 -12.91 -8.24 23.57
CA LEU A 288 -13.39 -8.20 22.19
C LEU A 288 -14.23 -9.46 21.92
N THR A 289 -15.35 -9.30 21.25
CA THR A 289 -16.18 -10.40 20.74
C THR A 289 -15.76 -10.80 19.33
N GLU A 290 -16.25 -11.95 18.83
CA GLU A 290 -16.03 -12.36 17.44
C GLU A 290 -16.65 -11.37 16.44
N GLU A 291 -17.82 -10.80 16.79
CA GLU A 291 -18.49 -9.79 15.96
C GLU A 291 -17.65 -8.51 15.88
N GLU A 292 -17.13 -8.02 16.99
CA GLU A 292 -16.26 -6.84 17.02
C GLU A 292 -14.92 -7.11 16.32
N ALA A 293 -14.36 -8.31 16.43
CA ALA A 293 -13.16 -8.70 15.70
C ALA A 293 -13.38 -8.68 14.17
N GLN A 294 -14.50 -9.21 13.71
CA GLN A 294 -14.87 -9.14 12.29
C GLN A 294 -15.17 -7.71 11.86
N GLU A 295 -15.83 -6.90 12.71
CA GLU A 295 -16.11 -5.47 12.45
C GLU A 295 -14.82 -4.68 12.19
N LEU A 296 -13.76 -4.90 12.98
CA LEU A 296 -12.47 -4.25 12.77
C LEU A 296 -11.88 -4.58 11.39
N VAL A 297 -11.94 -5.85 10.99
CA VAL A 297 -11.42 -6.31 9.70
C VAL A 297 -12.29 -5.82 8.55
N ASP A 298 -13.60 -5.94 8.64
CA ASP A 298 -14.53 -5.45 7.62
C ASP A 298 -14.35 -3.96 7.36
N GLN A 299 -14.25 -3.14 8.42
CA GLN A 299 -14.07 -1.70 8.26
C GLN A 299 -12.67 -1.33 7.78
N LEU A 300 -11.63 -2.09 8.11
CA LEU A 300 -10.32 -1.94 7.48
C LEU A 300 -10.43 -2.15 5.96
N ILE A 301 -11.12 -3.22 5.53
CA ILE A 301 -11.31 -3.50 4.11
C ILE A 301 -12.14 -2.41 3.41
N ILE A 302 -13.17 -1.89 4.06
CA ILE A 302 -13.92 -0.71 3.55
C ILE A 302 -12.97 0.45 3.28
N LYS A 303 -12.07 0.75 4.23
CA LYS A 303 -11.11 1.84 4.07
C LYS A 303 -10.13 1.61 2.91
N LEU A 304 -9.69 0.39 2.69
CA LEU A 304 -8.83 0.04 1.56
C LEU A 304 -9.56 0.16 0.21
N ARG A 305 -10.87 -0.10 0.17
CA ARG A 305 -11.71 -0.01 -1.03
C ARG A 305 -12.01 1.42 -1.50
N ILE A 306 -11.77 2.44 -0.68
CA ILE A 306 -12.11 3.83 -1.00
C ILE A 306 -10.92 4.71 -1.35
N VAL A 307 -9.72 4.18 -1.33
CA VAL A 307 -8.53 4.91 -1.79
C VAL A 307 -8.60 5.09 -3.30
N ARG A 308 -8.42 6.31 -3.77
CA ARG A 308 -8.60 6.70 -5.17
C ARG A 308 -7.47 7.58 -5.66
N PHE A 309 -7.20 7.51 -6.97
CA PHE A 309 -6.33 8.47 -7.66
C PHE A 309 -7.12 9.34 -8.63
N LEU A 310 -6.65 10.54 -8.85
CA LEU A 310 -7.15 11.42 -9.89
C LEU A 310 -6.48 11.06 -11.22
N ARG A 311 -7.27 10.50 -12.16
CA ARG A 311 -6.83 10.05 -13.49
C ARG A 311 -7.85 10.40 -14.55
N THR A 312 -7.42 10.46 -15.81
CA THR A 312 -8.33 10.70 -16.94
C THR A 312 -9.27 9.51 -17.17
N PRO A 313 -10.45 9.71 -17.80
CA PRO A 313 -11.35 8.62 -18.15
C PRO A 313 -10.69 7.51 -18.97
N GLU A 314 -9.85 7.86 -19.95
CA GLU A 314 -9.17 6.89 -20.81
C GLU A 314 -8.21 5.99 -20.00
N TYR A 315 -7.57 6.56 -18.96
CA TYR A 315 -6.72 5.79 -18.08
C TYR A 315 -7.56 4.83 -17.21
N ASN A 316 -8.70 5.30 -16.74
CA ASN A 316 -9.62 4.48 -15.95
C ASN A 316 -10.23 3.35 -16.78
N ASP A 317 -10.55 3.57 -18.05
CA ASP A 317 -11.01 2.52 -18.96
C ASP A 317 -9.96 1.44 -19.15
N LEU A 318 -8.69 1.82 -19.32
CA LEU A 318 -7.59 0.88 -19.48
C LEU A 318 -7.40 -0.06 -18.26
N PHE A 319 -7.66 0.44 -17.05
CA PHE A 319 -7.43 -0.27 -15.80
C PHE A 319 -8.71 -0.63 -15.05
N SER A 320 -9.88 -0.48 -15.68
CA SER A 320 -11.20 -0.72 -15.07
C SER A 320 -11.44 0.12 -13.80
N GLY A 321 -11.03 1.37 -13.82
CA GLY A 321 -11.12 2.34 -12.73
C GLY A 321 -9.78 2.99 -12.38
N ASP A 322 -9.70 3.60 -11.21
CA ASP A 322 -8.51 4.26 -10.68
C ASP A 322 -7.89 3.55 -9.45
N PRO A 323 -7.60 2.23 -9.56
CA PRO A 323 -7.16 1.44 -8.43
C PRO A 323 -5.77 1.85 -7.94
N VAL A 324 -5.57 1.75 -6.63
CA VAL A 324 -4.25 1.83 -5.98
C VAL A 324 -3.51 0.52 -6.05
N TRP A 325 -4.19 -0.56 -6.42
CA TRP A 325 -3.73 -1.96 -6.35
C TRP A 325 -3.18 -2.31 -4.97
N VAL A 326 -4.03 -2.12 -3.99
CA VAL A 326 -3.79 -2.57 -2.63
C VAL A 326 -3.76 -4.09 -2.63
N THR A 327 -2.71 -4.67 -2.08
CA THR A 327 -2.59 -6.11 -1.90
C THR A 327 -2.31 -6.45 -0.46
N GLU A 328 -3.06 -7.39 0.09
CA GLU A 328 -2.80 -8.05 1.35
C GLU A 328 -2.42 -9.51 1.09
N SER A 329 -1.31 -9.96 1.62
CA SER A 329 -0.81 -11.33 1.49
C SER A 329 -1.22 -12.15 2.71
N LEU A 330 -1.91 -13.27 2.50
CA LEU A 330 -2.51 -14.08 3.55
C LEU A 330 -1.82 -15.45 3.68
N GLY A 331 -1.55 -15.87 4.88
CA GLY A 331 -0.99 -17.20 5.16
C GLY A 331 0.49 -17.32 4.80
N GLY A 332 0.88 -18.41 4.14
CA GLY A 332 2.27 -18.80 3.90
C GLY A 332 2.95 -19.42 5.12
N GLN A 333 4.28 -19.49 5.13
CA GLN A 333 5.07 -20.16 6.15
C GLN A 333 6.01 -19.21 6.88
N GLY A 334 6.17 -19.40 8.19
CA GLY A 334 7.14 -18.70 9.02
C GLY A 334 8.57 -19.23 8.84
N VAL A 335 9.51 -18.63 9.58
CA VAL A 335 10.94 -18.98 9.51
C VAL A 335 11.19 -20.44 9.86
N ASP A 336 10.43 -21.00 10.77
CA ASP A 336 10.51 -22.37 11.26
C ASP A 336 9.60 -23.36 10.49
N GLY A 337 8.96 -22.89 9.41
CA GLY A 337 8.08 -23.70 8.57
C GLY A 337 6.65 -23.86 9.11
N ARG A 338 6.32 -23.32 10.31
CA ARG A 338 4.94 -23.30 10.78
C ARG A 338 4.06 -22.46 9.85
N SER A 339 2.80 -22.87 9.71
CA SER A 339 1.80 -22.10 8.98
C SER A 339 1.59 -20.72 9.62
N LEU A 340 1.59 -19.67 8.80
CA LEU A 340 1.19 -18.32 9.21
C LEU A 340 -0.31 -18.04 9.00
N VAL A 341 -1.07 -19.07 8.65
CA VAL A 341 -2.54 -19.01 8.62
C VAL A 341 -3.06 -18.88 10.05
N THR A 342 -3.86 -17.85 10.30
CA THR A 342 -4.49 -17.56 11.59
C THR A 342 -5.99 -17.34 11.41
N ARG A 343 -6.75 -17.21 12.48
CA ARG A 343 -8.19 -16.90 12.41
C ARG A 343 -8.44 -15.59 11.66
N THR A 344 -7.57 -14.61 11.82
CA THR A 344 -7.68 -13.34 11.09
C THR A 344 -7.43 -13.50 9.59
N SER A 345 -6.66 -14.49 9.14
CA SER A 345 -6.59 -14.82 7.71
C SER A 345 -7.96 -15.23 7.15
N TYR A 346 -8.73 -16.01 7.87
CA TYR A 346 -10.12 -16.35 7.52
C TYR A 346 -11.02 -15.12 7.55
N ARG A 347 -10.90 -14.24 8.58
CA ARG A 347 -11.69 -13.00 8.68
C ARG A 347 -11.48 -12.09 7.47
N TYR A 348 -10.25 -11.99 6.96
CA TYR A 348 -9.97 -11.21 5.75
C TYR A 348 -10.69 -11.76 4.52
N LEU A 349 -10.63 -13.07 4.27
CA LEU A 349 -11.37 -13.66 3.15
C LEU A 349 -12.88 -13.57 3.35
N HIS A 350 -13.36 -13.65 4.59
CA HIS A 350 -14.79 -13.55 4.91
C HIS A 350 -15.39 -12.18 4.59
N THR A 351 -14.56 -11.13 4.51
CA THR A 351 -15.03 -9.81 4.08
C THR A 351 -15.63 -9.80 2.68
N LEU A 352 -15.25 -10.77 1.82
CA LEU A 352 -15.83 -10.93 0.49
C LEU A 352 -17.30 -11.38 0.53
N TYR A 353 -17.71 -12.05 1.61
CA TYR A 353 -19.12 -12.36 1.87
C TYR A 353 -19.84 -11.19 2.54
N ASN A 354 -19.21 -10.56 3.53
CA ASN A 354 -19.81 -9.47 4.30
C ASN A 354 -20.01 -8.17 3.50
N LEU A 355 -19.08 -7.86 2.57
CA LEU A 355 -19.04 -6.61 1.79
C LEU A 355 -19.24 -6.84 0.28
N GLY A 356 -19.36 -8.08 -0.12
CA GLY A 356 -19.36 -8.49 -1.54
C GLY A 356 -17.95 -8.53 -2.16
N PRO A 357 -17.80 -9.26 -3.28
CA PRO A 357 -16.54 -9.36 -4.02
C PRO A 357 -16.12 -8.01 -4.59
N ALA A 358 -14.82 -7.76 -4.58
CA ALA A 358 -14.22 -6.56 -5.17
C ALA A 358 -12.78 -6.85 -5.61
N PRO A 359 -12.24 -6.13 -6.60
CA PRO A 359 -10.87 -6.29 -7.06
C PRO A 359 -9.84 -5.75 -6.04
N GLU A 360 -10.27 -4.88 -5.12
CA GLU A 360 -9.44 -4.29 -4.08
C GLU A 360 -10.08 -4.45 -2.69
N PRO A 361 -9.24 -4.70 -1.67
CA PRO A 361 -7.85 -5.11 -1.81
C PRO A 361 -7.72 -6.44 -2.55
N ASN A 362 -6.64 -6.60 -3.34
CA ASN A 362 -6.31 -7.91 -3.89
C ASN A 362 -5.86 -8.81 -2.73
N LEU A 363 -6.68 -9.79 -2.39
CA LEU A 363 -6.39 -10.76 -1.34
C LEU A 363 -5.61 -11.92 -1.94
N THR A 364 -4.29 -11.94 -1.69
CA THR A 364 -3.38 -12.94 -2.24
C THR A 364 -3.08 -14.01 -1.20
N VAL A 365 -3.56 -15.21 -1.44
CA VAL A 365 -3.28 -16.39 -0.62
C VAL A 365 -1.89 -16.91 -0.97
N LEU A 366 -0.98 -16.92 -0.01
CA LEU A 366 0.33 -17.54 -0.12
C LEU A 366 0.17 -19.04 0.11
N TRP A 367 -0.06 -19.76 -0.99
CA TRP A 367 -0.30 -21.19 -0.96
C TRP A 367 1.00 -21.96 -0.76
N PHE A 368 0.95 -23.03 0.05
CA PHE A 368 2.04 -23.98 0.22
C PHE A 368 1.47 -25.39 0.42
N LYS A 369 2.28 -26.39 0.07
CA LYS A 369 1.83 -27.79 0.04
C LYS A 369 1.24 -28.26 1.37
N ASN A 370 1.88 -27.89 2.48
CA ASN A 370 1.52 -28.32 3.82
C ASN A 370 0.59 -27.31 4.54
N ALA A 371 -0.11 -26.44 3.82
CA ALA A 371 -1.11 -25.56 4.41
C ALA A 371 -2.23 -26.38 5.08
N PRO A 372 -2.84 -25.87 6.18
CA PRO A 372 -3.96 -26.55 6.84
C PRO A 372 -5.07 -26.91 5.85
N GLU A 373 -5.59 -28.12 5.94
CA GLU A 373 -6.58 -28.64 4.96
C GLU A 373 -7.88 -27.83 4.98
N ASN A 374 -8.32 -27.41 6.18
CA ASN A 374 -9.50 -26.54 6.31
C ASN A 374 -9.28 -25.18 5.63
N TRP A 375 -8.07 -24.61 5.71
CA TRP A 375 -7.73 -23.39 5.01
C TRP A 375 -7.79 -23.55 3.49
N LYS A 376 -7.22 -24.64 2.94
CA LYS A 376 -7.29 -24.94 1.50
C LYS A 376 -8.72 -25.04 1.02
N ARG A 377 -9.58 -25.75 1.77
CA ARG A 377 -11.02 -25.90 1.45
C ARG A 377 -11.75 -24.56 1.50
N PHE A 378 -11.48 -23.75 2.52
CA PHE A 378 -12.08 -22.43 2.66
C PHE A 378 -11.65 -21.51 1.52
N CYS A 379 -10.35 -21.45 1.18
CA CYS A 379 -9.86 -20.68 0.04
C CYS A 379 -10.50 -21.14 -1.28
N ALA A 380 -10.59 -22.44 -1.52
CA ALA A 380 -11.25 -22.97 -2.72
C ALA A 380 -12.74 -22.57 -2.79
N LYS A 381 -13.45 -22.66 -1.66
CA LYS A 381 -14.85 -22.21 -1.56
C LYS A 381 -14.97 -20.72 -1.89
N VAL A 382 -14.15 -19.86 -1.27
CA VAL A 382 -14.16 -18.42 -1.54
C VAL A 382 -13.84 -18.12 -3.00
N SER A 383 -12.88 -18.83 -3.61
CA SER A 383 -12.57 -18.69 -5.05
C SER A 383 -13.75 -18.99 -5.95
N ILE A 384 -14.47 -20.09 -5.66
CA ILE A 384 -15.65 -20.51 -6.43
C ILE A 384 -16.79 -19.50 -6.27
N ASP A 385 -17.04 -19.07 -5.04
CA ASP A 385 -18.18 -18.22 -4.72
C ASP A 385 -17.98 -16.75 -5.18
N THR A 386 -16.74 -16.26 -5.20
CA THR A 386 -16.49 -14.82 -5.34
C THR A 386 -15.61 -14.44 -6.53
N SER A 387 -14.75 -15.33 -7.02
CA SER A 387 -13.71 -15.04 -8.03
C SER A 387 -12.82 -13.83 -7.68
N ALA A 388 -12.64 -13.51 -6.38
CA ALA A 388 -12.03 -12.28 -5.91
C ALA A 388 -10.76 -12.48 -5.07
N ILE A 389 -10.13 -13.65 -5.17
CA ILE A 389 -8.84 -13.93 -4.52
C ILE A 389 -7.80 -14.40 -5.55
N GLN A 390 -6.54 -14.17 -5.21
CA GLN A 390 -5.39 -14.58 -5.99
C GLN A 390 -4.54 -15.56 -5.19
N TYR A 391 -3.74 -16.38 -5.88
CA TYR A 391 -2.80 -17.30 -5.25
C TYR A 391 -1.38 -17.03 -5.72
N GLU A 392 -0.43 -17.12 -4.78
CA GLU A 392 0.99 -17.19 -5.05
C GLU A 392 1.59 -18.42 -4.36
N ASN A 393 2.58 -19.04 -4.99
CA ASN A 393 3.20 -20.24 -4.47
C ASN A 393 4.33 -19.92 -3.48
N ASP A 394 4.03 -20.02 -2.18
CA ASP A 394 4.97 -19.72 -1.11
C ASP A 394 6.18 -20.69 -1.09
N ASP A 395 5.99 -21.95 -1.48
CA ASP A 395 7.09 -22.92 -1.56
C ASP A 395 8.14 -22.51 -2.61
N LEU A 396 7.75 -21.77 -3.66
CA LEU A 396 8.64 -21.23 -4.69
C LEU A 396 9.19 -19.84 -4.33
N MET A 397 8.39 -19.00 -3.71
CA MET A 397 8.77 -17.60 -3.41
C MET A 397 9.66 -17.49 -2.17
N ARG A 398 9.37 -18.26 -1.14
CA ARG A 398 10.06 -18.18 0.14
C ARG A 398 11.58 -18.42 0.09
N PRO A 399 12.13 -19.34 -0.71
CA PRO A 399 13.58 -19.52 -0.83
C PRO A 399 14.34 -18.23 -1.21
N ASP A 400 13.76 -17.40 -2.06
CA ASP A 400 14.40 -16.18 -2.56
C ASP A 400 14.08 -14.94 -1.70
N TYR A 401 12.83 -14.83 -1.21
CA TYR A 401 12.34 -13.65 -0.52
C TYR A 401 12.27 -13.77 1.01
N GLY A 402 12.48 -14.98 1.55
CA GLY A 402 12.34 -15.27 2.98
C GLY A 402 10.89 -15.43 3.41
N ASP A 403 10.66 -15.44 4.71
CA ASP A 403 9.35 -15.68 5.32
C ASP A 403 8.51 -14.40 5.56
N ASP A 404 9.12 -13.21 5.46
CA ASP A 404 8.42 -11.91 5.68
C ASP A 404 8.44 -11.08 4.39
N TYR A 405 7.84 -11.63 3.34
CA TYR A 405 7.57 -10.92 2.09
C TYR A 405 6.08 -10.71 1.89
N GLY A 406 5.72 -9.77 1.05
CA GLY A 406 4.38 -9.53 0.55
C GLY A 406 4.38 -9.40 -0.97
N ILE A 407 3.20 -9.36 -1.55
CA ILE A 407 3.03 -9.16 -2.99
C ILE A 407 2.72 -7.68 -3.25
N ALA A 408 3.53 -7.06 -4.11
CA ALA A 408 3.25 -5.71 -4.58
C ALA A 408 2.38 -5.76 -5.83
N CYS A 409 1.27 -5.01 -5.82
CA CYS A 409 0.32 -4.99 -6.91
C CYS A 409 -0.33 -6.37 -7.11
N CYS A 410 0.05 -7.06 -8.18
CA CYS A 410 -0.55 -8.34 -8.57
C CYS A 410 0.37 -9.55 -8.36
N VAL A 411 1.68 -9.44 -8.64
CA VAL A 411 2.56 -10.62 -8.71
C VAL A 411 4.01 -10.39 -8.24
N SER A 412 4.36 -9.20 -7.79
CA SER A 412 5.76 -8.87 -7.49
C SER A 412 6.10 -9.10 -6.03
N PRO A 413 6.83 -10.17 -5.65
CA PRO A 413 7.21 -10.40 -4.28
C PRO A 413 8.30 -9.42 -3.83
N MET A 414 8.20 -8.93 -2.59
CA MET A 414 9.18 -8.05 -1.96
C MET A 414 9.26 -8.28 -0.45
N LYS A 415 10.47 -8.22 0.10
CA LYS A 415 10.66 -8.21 1.55
C LYS A 415 10.07 -6.93 2.14
N ILE A 416 9.11 -7.08 3.05
CA ILE A 416 8.33 -5.98 3.61
C ILE A 416 9.26 -5.01 4.36
N GLY A 417 9.18 -3.72 4.00
CA GLY A 417 9.97 -2.64 4.59
C GLY A 417 11.49 -2.73 4.36
N LYS A 418 11.95 -3.61 3.46
CA LYS A 418 13.39 -3.84 3.23
C LYS A 418 13.82 -3.79 1.77
N GLN A 419 12.92 -4.05 0.84
CA GLN A 419 13.22 -4.02 -0.59
C GLN A 419 12.39 -2.95 -1.28
N MET A 420 13.02 -2.32 -2.27
CA MET A 420 12.38 -1.47 -3.23
C MET A 420 12.44 -2.13 -4.60
N GLN A 421 11.37 -2.07 -5.34
CA GLN A 421 11.29 -2.52 -6.72
C GLN A 421 11.04 -1.32 -7.61
N PHE A 422 11.91 -1.11 -8.59
CA PHE A 422 11.57 -0.26 -9.72
C PHE A 422 10.71 -1.05 -10.70
N PHE A 423 9.72 -0.40 -11.28
CA PHE A 423 8.98 -0.99 -12.37
C PHE A 423 9.94 -1.26 -13.52
N GLY A 424 9.94 -2.50 -14.01
CA GLY A 424 10.68 -2.86 -15.20
C GLY A 424 10.12 -2.17 -16.44
N ALA A 425 10.95 -1.98 -17.43
CA ALA A 425 10.50 -1.62 -18.76
C ALA A 425 9.80 -2.81 -19.43
N ARG A 426 8.83 -2.52 -20.29
CA ARG A 426 8.24 -3.51 -21.19
C ARG A 426 8.85 -3.34 -22.57
N ALA A 427 9.47 -4.39 -23.09
CA ALA A 427 9.94 -4.42 -24.45
C ALA A 427 8.82 -4.87 -25.40
N ASN A 428 8.67 -4.15 -26.51
CA ASN A 428 7.75 -4.53 -27.55
C ASN A 428 8.43 -5.50 -28.52
N LEU A 429 8.17 -6.80 -28.37
CA LEU A 429 8.81 -7.84 -29.19
C LEU A 429 8.49 -7.69 -30.69
N ALA A 430 7.29 -7.24 -31.05
CA ALA A 430 6.95 -6.97 -32.45
C ALA A 430 7.80 -5.84 -33.02
N LYS A 431 8.07 -4.78 -32.25
CA LYS A 431 8.97 -3.70 -32.63
C LYS A 431 10.43 -4.18 -32.77
N CYS A 432 10.87 -5.09 -31.89
CA CYS A 432 12.20 -5.69 -32.02
C CYS A 432 12.35 -6.43 -33.36
N LEU A 433 11.33 -7.20 -33.75
CA LEU A 433 11.33 -7.86 -35.06
C LEU A 433 11.30 -6.86 -36.20
N LEU A 434 10.46 -5.83 -36.17
CA LEU A 434 10.39 -4.79 -37.19
C LEU A 434 11.72 -4.07 -37.31
N TYR A 435 12.43 -3.78 -36.24
CA TYR A 435 13.76 -3.17 -36.30
C TYR A 435 14.81 -4.10 -36.88
N ALA A 436 14.75 -5.38 -36.62
CA ALA A 436 15.61 -6.36 -37.26
C ALA A 436 15.40 -6.38 -38.79
N ILE A 437 14.14 -6.32 -39.23
CA ILE A 437 13.82 -6.28 -40.66
C ILE A 437 14.26 -4.97 -41.33
N ASN A 438 14.12 -3.84 -40.61
CA ASN A 438 14.33 -2.49 -41.14
C ASN A 438 15.74 -1.91 -40.85
N GLY A 439 16.72 -2.72 -40.47
CA GLY A 439 18.07 -2.25 -40.19
C GLY A 439 18.17 -1.28 -39.02
N GLY A 440 17.34 -1.47 -37.98
CA GLY A 440 17.32 -0.65 -36.76
C GLY A 440 16.55 0.65 -36.86
N ARG A 441 15.76 0.83 -37.93
CA ARG A 441 14.99 2.04 -38.19
C ARG A 441 13.52 1.88 -37.82
N ASP A 442 12.94 2.88 -37.13
CA ASP A 442 11.52 2.88 -36.81
C ASP A 442 10.64 3.07 -38.03
N GLU A 443 9.69 2.20 -38.24
CA GLU A 443 8.82 2.16 -39.43
C GLU A 443 7.86 3.35 -39.55
N ARG A 444 7.57 4.05 -38.43
CA ARG A 444 6.67 5.20 -38.43
C ARG A 444 7.39 6.54 -38.60
N SER A 445 8.43 6.72 -37.79
CA SER A 445 9.16 8.00 -37.76
C SER A 445 10.35 8.04 -38.70
N GLY A 446 10.81 6.89 -39.21
CA GLY A 446 12.03 6.77 -39.99
C GLY A 446 13.33 7.02 -39.22
N VAL A 447 13.23 7.22 -37.86
CA VAL A 447 14.39 7.51 -37.03
C VAL A 447 15.20 6.24 -36.78
N GLN A 448 16.54 6.35 -36.84
CA GLN A 448 17.45 5.28 -36.47
C GLN A 448 17.44 5.14 -34.92
N VAL A 449 16.90 4.04 -34.43
CA VAL A 449 16.69 3.79 -32.98
C VAL A 449 17.68 2.77 -32.43
N ALA A 450 18.15 1.84 -33.27
CA ALA A 450 19.17 0.85 -32.93
C ALA A 450 20.40 1.04 -33.82
N PRO A 451 21.55 0.44 -33.51
CA PRO A 451 22.71 0.44 -34.39
C PRO A 451 22.32 -0.01 -35.79
N MET A 452 22.90 0.65 -36.78
CA MET A 452 22.61 0.31 -38.18
C MET A 452 23.20 -1.08 -38.49
N PHE A 453 22.40 -1.93 -39.09
CA PHE A 453 22.81 -3.24 -39.63
C PHE A 453 22.04 -3.49 -40.94
N GLU A 454 22.47 -4.47 -41.70
CA GLU A 454 21.80 -4.81 -42.95
C GLU A 454 20.38 -5.32 -42.68
N PRO A 455 19.35 -4.77 -43.32
CA PRO A 455 17.98 -5.28 -43.20
C PRO A 455 17.89 -6.75 -43.62
N VAL A 456 17.05 -7.53 -42.97
CA VAL A 456 16.82 -8.94 -43.32
C VAL A 456 15.83 -9.04 -44.50
#